data_a784c421069af8b37274975f95373eb5
#
_entry.id   a784c421069af8b37274975f95373eb5
#
_cell.length_a   1.000
_cell.length_b   1.000
_cell.length_c   1.000
_cell.angle_alpha   90.00
_cell.angle_beta   90.00
_cell.angle_gamma   90.00
#
_symmetry.space_group_name_H-M   'P 1'
#
loop_
_entity.id
_entity.type
_entity.pdbx_description
1 polymer ?
#
loop_
_entity_poly.entity_id
_entity_poly.type
_entity_poly.pdbx_seq_one_letter_code
_entity_poly.pdbx_strand_id
1 'polypeptide(L)'
;NEDQWEPERGKIQSDGSSVLVLGKQIGNVFVGVQPAFGYEGDPMRLLFEGGFAPTHAFSTFYQWLKKDFDTDVVLHFGMHGALEFMPGKQVGVNGNDWPDRLIGDLPNVYLYACNNPSEASLAKRRSNAITITHLTPPVSTAGLYKGLLDLKDSLVRWREMSFDDPLREELEALIKEQAESVDFSAADLESLWVKLLETEDALVPEGLHIVGRVLSAEKRQAYVDAVEHLEPVAKAELFETLGESQEIDALLSALDGCFTPPVAGGDIVRSADILPTGRNIHAFDPFRMPTAFACHQGAEQAQMLLEKHSSLPKTVALVLWGSDNIKSDGAQIAQ
;
A
#
# COMPACT_ATOMS: atom_id res chain seq x y z
N ASN A 1 19.68 -7.51 -20.35
CA ASN A 1 18.78 -6.40 -20.72
C ASN A 1 18.69 -6.21 -22.23
N GLU A 2 19.81 -6.29 -22.96
CA GLU A 2 19.85 -6.04 -24.40
C GLU A 2 19.00 -7.05 -25.18
N ASP A 3 18.95 -8.30 -24.76
CA ASP A 3 18.11 -9.34 -25.38
C ASP A 3 16.61 -9.06 -25.28
N GLN A 4 16.20 -8.26 -24.30
CA GLN A 4 14.80 -7.96 -24.04
C GLN A 4 14.39 -6.52 -24.42
N TRP A 5 15.28 -5.56 -24.15
CA TRP A 5 15.01 -4.13 -24.31
C TRP A 5 15.68 -3.51 -25.52
N GLU A 6 16.37 -4.31 -26.34
CA GLU A 6 17.26 -3.90 -27.43
C GLU A 6 18.47 -3.09 -26.93
N PRO A 7 19.47 -2.84 -27.77
CA PRO A 7 20.66 -2.05 -27.41
C PRO A 7 20.35 -0.59 -27.09
N GLU A 8 19.22 -0.08 -27.54
CA GLU A 8 18.82 1.30 -27.29
C GLU A 8 18.48 1.51 -25.81
N ARG A 9 18.94 2.61 -25.26
CA ARG A 9 18.79 2.95 -23.85
C ARG A 9 17.36 3.26 -23.43
N GLY A 10 16.40 3.11 -24.34
CA GLY A 10 14.99 3.35 -24.11
C GLY A 10 14.65 4.84 -23.97
N LYS A 11 13.37 5.10 -23.74
CA LYS A 11 12.83 6.47 -23.57
C LYS A 11 12.71 6.88 -22.10
N ILE A 12 12.89 5.93 -21.17
CA ILE A 12 12.71 6.17 -19.72
C ILE A 12 14.00 6.77 -19.18
N GLN A 13 13.90 8.00 -18.70
CA GLN A 13 15.03 8.75 -18.10
C GLN A 13 16.29 8.71 -18.95
N SER A 14 16.15 8.90 -20.25
CA SER A 14 17.24 8.89 -21.21
C SER A 14 17.08 10.03 -22.23
N ASP A 15 18.21 10.62 -22.62
CA ASP A 15 18.29 11.58 -23.73
C ASP A 15 18.64 10.91 -25.07
N GLY A 16 18.63 9.55 -25.12
CA GLY A 16 19.02 8.74 -26.25
C GLY A 16 20.52 8.39 -26.27
N SER A 17 21.38 9.16 -25.60
CA SER A 17 22.83 8.93 -25.49
C SER A 17 23.25 8.49 -24.09
N SER A 18 22.53 8.94 -23.07
CA SER A 18 22.83 8.73 -21.65
C SER A 18 21.57 8.38 -20.87
N VAL A 19 21.75 7.70 -19.75
CA VAL A 19 20.69 7.49 -18.75
C VAL A 19 20.83 8.57 -17.67
N LEU A 20 19.73 9.22 -17.36
CA LEU A 20 19.68 10.30 -16.37
C LEU A 20 19.42 9.71 -14.97
N VAL A 21 20.29 10.03 -14.03
CA VAL A 21 20.11 9.74 -12.61
C VAL A 21 19.49 10.96 -11.95
N LEU A 22 18.22 10.88 -11.59
CA LEU A 22 17.47 12.00 -11.04
C LEU A 22 17.64 12.05 -9.52
N GLY A 23 18.12 13.17 -9.02
CA GLY A 23 18.28 13.38 -7.58
C GLY A 23 19.13 14.58 -7.23
N LYS A 24 19.42 14.71 -5.94
CA LYS A 24 20.26 15.78 -5.39
C LYS A 24 21.23 15.23 -4.37
N GLN A 25 22.48 15.55 -4.51
CA GLN A 25 23.48 15.27 -3.50
C GLN A 25 23.49 16.34 -2.40
N ILE A 26 23.49 15.89 -1.15
CA ILE A 26 23.54 16.72 0.05
C ILE A 26 24.65 16.15 0.94
N GLY A 27 25.84 16.73 0.89
CA GLY A 27 27.02 16.16 1.53
C GLY A 27 27.32 14.76 0.97
N ASN A 28 27.40 13.76 1.83
CA ASN A 28 27.63 12.37 1.46
C ASN A 28 26.33 11.60 1.16
N VAL A 29 25.18 12.26 1.19
CA VAL A 29 23.89 11.62 0.93
C VAL A 29 23.37 12.02 -0.44
N PHE A 30 23.00 11.05 -1.26
CA PHE A 30 22.25 11.27 -2.49
C PHE A 30 20.78 10.94 -2.27
N VAL A 31 19.91 11.93 -2.46
CA VAL A 31 18.46 11.75 -2.45
C VAL A 31 17.99 11.64 -3.88
N GLY A 32 17.65 10.43 -4.29
CA GLY A 32 17.29 10.12 -5.67
C GLY A 32 15.87 9.62 -5.84
N VAL A 33 15.39 9.70 -7.07
CA VAL A 33 14.13 9.08 -7.48
C VAL A 33 14.47 7.78 -8.22
N GLN A 34 14.00 6.66 -7.66
CA GLN A 34 14.17 5.36 -8.30
C GLN A 34 13.49 5.35 -9.67
N PRO A 35 14.17 4.93 -10.75
CA PRO A 35 13.58 4.87 -12.08
C PRO A 35 12.38 3.94 -12.16
N ALA A 36 11.51 4.15 -13.14
CA ALA A 36 10.44 3.21 -13.47
C ALA A 36 11.04 1.84 -13.85
N PHE A 37 10.48 0.78 -13.29
CA PHE A 37 11.09 -0.55 -13.36
C PHE A 37 10.45 -1.51 -14.36
N GLY A 38 9.35 -1.15 -14.98
CA GLY A 38 8.66 -2.12 -15.81
C GLY A 38 7.70 -1.52 -16.82
N TYR A 39 6.65 -2.26 -17.08
CA TYR A 39 5.65 -1.97 -18.06
C TYR A 39 4.65 -0.91 -17.60
N GLU A 40 4.16 -0.14 -18.55
CA GLU A 40 2.96 0.66 -18.32
C GLU A 40 1.80 -0.29 -18.01
N GLY A 41 1.12 -0.07 -16.89
CA GLY A 41 -0.12 -0.73 -16.51
C GLY A 41 0.00 -1.89 -15.52
N ASP A 42 1.05 -2.72 -15.59
CA ASP A 42 1.19 -3.86 -14.68
C ASP A 42 2.66 -4.16 -14.29
N PRO A 43 3.19 -3.47 -13.30
CA PRO A 43 4.55 -3.72 -12.82
C PRO A 43 4.72 -5.12 -12.18
N MET A 44 3.65 -5.74 -11.73
CA MET A 44 3.70 -7.07 -11.10
C MET A 44 4.04 -8.18 -12.08
N ARG A 45 3.89 -7.96 -13.38
CA ARG A 45 4.31 -8.92 -14.41
C ARG A 45 5.79 -9.29 -14.28
N LEU A 46 6.64 -8.37 -13.87
CA LEU A 46 8.06 -8.64 -13.66
C LEU A 46 8.32 -9.71 -12.59
N LEU A 47 7.44 -9.81 -11.59
CA LEU A 47 7.55 -10.80 -10.53
C LEU A 47 7.15 -12.21 -10.98
N PHE A 48 6.15 -12.33 -11.85
CA PHE A 48 5.51 -13.60 -12.18
C PHE A 48 5.89 -14.17 -13.54
N GLU A 49 6.24 -13.31 -14.50
CA GLU A 49 6.63 -13.75 -15.83
C GLU A 49 8.16 -13.97 -15.92
N GLY A 50 8.57 -15.21 -16.17
CA GLY A 50 9.97 -15.54 -16.41
C GLY A 50 10.48 -14.92 -17.71
N GLY A 51 11.77 -14.60 -17.76
CA GLY A 51 12.44 -14.08 -18.96
C GLY A 51 12.44 -12.56 -19.11
N PHE A 52 11.85 -11.82 -18.19
CA PHE A 52 11.92 -10.36 -18.17
C PHE A 52 13.19 -9.85 -17.48
N ALA A 53 13.59 -8.65 -17.85
CA ALA A 53 14.68 -7.90 -17.22
C ALA A 53 14.21 -6.50 -16.83
N PRO A 54 14.74 -5.89 -15.79
CA PRO A 54 14.48 -4.49 -15.49
C PRO A 54 14.94 -3.57 -16.61
N THR A 55 14.37 -2.38 -16.70
CA THR A 55 14.73 -1.38 -17.71
C THR A 55 16.19 -0.99 -17.62
N HIS A 56 16.74 -0.46 -18.71
CA HIS A 56 18.11 0.08 -18.72
C HIS A 56 18.31 1.16 -17.65
N ALA A 57 17.33 2.06 -17.51
CA ALA A 57 17.38 3.12 -16.51
C ALA A 57 17.47 2.56 -15.10
N PHE A 58 16.62 1.57 -14.76
CA PHE A 58 16.62 0.94 -13.45
C PHE A 58 17.94 0.22 -13.15
N SER A 59 18.46 -0.55 -14.10
CA SER A 59 19.73 -1.28 -13.94
C SER A 59 20.92 -0.32 -13.83
N THR A 60 20.94 0.75 -14.65
CA THR A 60 22.02 1.74 -14.64
C THR A 60 22.02 2.55 -13.34
N PHE A 61 20.85 2.86 -12.79
CA PHE A 61 20.73 3.54 -11.51
C PHE A 61 21.48 2.82 -10.38
N TYR A 62 21.24 1.49 -10.23
CA TYR A 62 21.97 0.69 -9.23
C TYR A 62 23.44 0.51 -9.54
N GLN A 63 23.83 0.44 -10.83
CA GLN A 63 25.23 0.43 -11.19
C GLN A 63 25.92 1.74 -10.85
N TRP A 64 25.28 2.87 -11.09
CA TRP A 64 25.77 4.20 -10.75
C TRP A 64 25.96 4.35 -9.24
N LEU A 65 24.97 3.92 -8.43
CA LEU A 65 25.09 3.93 -6.96
C LEU A 65 26.35 3.17 -6.49
N LYS A 66 26.62 2.00 -7.06
CA LYS A 66 27.75 1.15 -6.65
C LYS A 66 29.09 1.63 -7.18
N LYS A 67 29.17 2.13 -8.40
CA LYS A 67 30.44 2.35 -9.09
C LYS A 67 30.88 3.80 -9.17
N ASP A 68 29.92 4.71 -9.30
CA ASP A 68 30.22 6.12 -9.54
C ASP A 68 29.97 6.96 -8.28
N PHE A 69 28.91 6.68 -7.54
CA PHE A 69 28.61 7.35 -6.27
C PHE A 69 29.34 6.71 -5.08
N ASP A 70 29.73 5.43 -5.21
CA ASP A 70 30.43 4.65 -4.19
C ASP A 70 29.66 4.58 -2.86
N THR A 71 28.43 4.10 -2.97
CA THR A 71 27.47 4.04 -1.86
C THR A 71 27.84 2.99 -0.84
N ASP A 72 27.82 3.33 0.45
CA ASP A 72 28.00 2.41 1.57
C ASP A 72 26.71 1.65 1.92
N VAL A 73 25.53 2.28 1.72
CA VAL A 73 24.23 1.73 2.09
C VAL A 73 23.14 2.33 1.21
N VAL A 74 22.12 1.54 0.88
CA VAL A 74 20.91 2.02 0.20
C VAL A 74 19.76 2.07 1.18
N LEU A 75 19.15 3.25 1.31
CA LEU A 75 17.90 3.45 2.05
C LEU A 75 16.75 3.63 1.07
N HIS A 76 15.83 2.68 1.03
CA HIS A 76 14.56 2.84 0.33
C HIS A 76 13.56 3.52 1.27
N PHE A 77 12.99 4.62 0.79
CA PHE A 77 12.08 5.46 1.57
C PHE A 77 10.70 5.46 0.93
N GLY A 78 9.71 4.87 1.59
CA GLY A 78 8.34 4.80 1.06
C GLY A 78 7.43 3.85 1.83
N MET A 79 6.30 3.51 1.23
CA MET A 79 5.40 2.48 1.76
C MET A 79 5.89 1.06 1.45
N HIS A 80 6.54 0.91 0.33
CA HIS A 80 7.18 -0.31 -0.18
C HIS A 80 8.30 0.09 -1.14
N GLY A 81 9.11 -0.87 -1.58
CA GLY A 81 10.13 -0.67 -2.60
C GLY A 81 9.70 -1.20 -3.97
N ALA A 82 10.67 -1.27 -4.89
CA ALA A 82 10.50 -1.87 -6.21
C ALA A 82 11.53 -2.98 -6.48
N LEU A 83 12.64 -2.98 -5.77
CA LEU A 83 13.73 -3.91 -6.00
C LEU A 83 13.30 -5.38 -5.78
N GLU A 84 12.49 -5.64 -4.79
CA GLU A 84 11.95 -6.96 -4.44
C GLU A 84 11.02 -7.54 -5.50
N PHE A 85 10.48 -6.71 -6.38
CA PHE A 85 9.60 -7.14 -7.47
C PHE A 85 10.33 -7.48 -8.76
N MET A 86 11.65 -7.28 -8.81
CA MET A 86 12.44 -7.62 -9.98
C MET A 86 12.45 -9.13 -10.26
N PRO A 87 12.60 -9.55 -11.52
CA PRO A 87 12.54 -10.96 -11.92
C PRO A 87 13.57 -11.84 -11.17
N GLY A 88 13.15 -13.05 -10.85
CA GLY A 88 13.98 -14.03 -10.17
C GLY A 88 13.16 -15.02 -9.35
N LYS A 89 13.83 -15.81 -8.53
CA LYS A 89 13.18 -16.78 -7.64
C LYS A 89 12.29 -16.08 -6.61
N GLN A 90 11.21 -16.72 -6.27
CA GLN A 90 10.27 -16.20 -5.25
C GLN A 90 10.89 -16.23 -3.84
N VAL A 91 11.75 -17.18 -3.58
CA VAL A 91 12.43 -17.38 -2.29
C VAL A 91 13.87 -17.83 -2.54
N GLY A 92 14.80 -17.36 -1.72
CA GLY A 92 16.19 -17.77 -1.81
C GLY A 92 16.85 -17.26 -3.09
N VAL A 93 16.79 -15.96 -3.31
CA VAL A 93 17.49 -15.28 -4.40
C VAL A 93 19.00 -15.49 -4.34
N ASN A 94 19.64 -15.42 -5.50
CA ASN A 94 21.10 -15.54 -5.62
C ASN A 94 21.59 -14.66 -6.77
N GLY A 95 22.89 -14.60 -7.01
CA GLY A 95 23.53 -13.75 -8.03
C GLY A 95 23.00 -13.88 -9.47
N ASN A 96 22.11 -14.82 -9.77
CA ASN A 96 21.43 -14.93 -11.05
C ASN A 96 20.06 -14.20 -11.07
N ASP A 97 19.54 -13.85 -9.91
CA ASP A 97 18.27 -13.17 -9.75
C ASP A 97 18.46 -11.65 -9.78
N TRP A 98 17.56 -10.92 -10.42
CA TRP A 98 17.72 -9.50 -10.62
C TRP A 98 17.80 -8.69 -9.31
N PRO A 99 17.01 -8.94 -8.26
CA PRO A 99 17.13 -8.21 -7.01
C PRO A 99 18.57 -8.28 -6.45
N ASP A 100 19.14 -9.48 -6.40
CA ASP A 100 20.49 -9.71 -5.87
C ASP A 100 21.56 -9.08 -6.77
N ARG A 101 21.42 -9.21 -8.09
CA ARG A 101 22.35 -8.59 -9.06
C ARG A 101 22.36 -7.05 -8.97
N LEU A 102 21.21 -6.44 -8.71
CA LEU A 102 21.07 -4.99 -8.64
C LEU A 102 21.67 -4.44 -7.35
N ILE A 103 21.26 -4.97 -6.20
CA ILE A 103 21.76 -4.48 -4.92
C ILE A 103 23.20 -4.97 -4.63
N GLY A 104 23.52 -6.21 -5.01
CA GLY A 104 24.82 -6.81 -4.73
C GLY A 104 25.07 -7.00 -3.24
N ASP A 105 26.22 -6.59 -2.78
CA ASP A 105 26.69 -6.64 -1.39
C ASP A 105 26.39 -5.38 -0.57
N LEU A 106 25.68 -4.41 -1.16
CA LEU A 106 25.28 -3.21 -0.43
C LEU A 106 24.25 -3.53 0.67
N PRO A 107 24.46 -3.06 1.89
CA PRO A 107 23.42 -3.04 2.92
C PRO A 107 22.15 -2.36 2.39
N ASN A 108 21.02 -3.03 2.58
CA ASN A 108 19.74 -2.61 2.05
C ASN A 108 18.75 -2.37 3.19
N VAL A 109 18.43 -1.10 3.43
CA VAL A 109 17.53 -0.66 4.49
C VAL A 109 16.26 -0.10 3.85
N TYR A 110 15.11 -0.48 4.39
CA TYR A 110 13.81 0.01 3.96
C TYR A 110 13.06 0.68 5.10
N LEU A 111 12.64 1.91 4.92
CA LEU A 111 11.51 2.41 5.69
C LEU A 111 10.23 1.82 5.12
N TYR A 112 9.53 1.04 5.92
CA TYR A 112 8.40 0.23 5.46
C TYR A 112 7.14 0.48 6.29
N ALA A 113 5.98 0.55 5.63
CA ALA A 113 4.71 0.71 6.32
C ALA A 113 4.41 -0.50 7.23
N CYS A 114 4.13 -0.27 8.50
CA CYS A 114 3.87 -1.35 9.47
C CYS A 114 2.68 -2.23 9.08
N ASN A 115 1.72 -1.68 8.33
CA ASN A 115 0.51 -2.39 7.90
C ASN A 115 0.67 -3.14 6.57
N ASN A 116 1.89 -3.22 6.01
CA ASN A 116 2.17 -3.96 4.78
C ASN A 116 3.20 -5.10 4.98
N PRO A 117 2.95 -6.07 5.88
CA PRO A 117 3.89 -7.13 6.19
C PRO A 117 4.08 -8.15 5.05
N SER A 118 3.13 -8.29 4.13
CA SER A 118 3.25 -9.19 2.98
C SER A 118 4.36 -8.75 2.04
N GLU A 119 4.36 -7.50 1.61
CA GLU A 119 5.41 -6.97 0.75
C GLU A 119 6.73 -6.77 1.51
N ALA A 120 6.70 -6.39 2.80
CA ALA A 120 7.89 -6.36 3.64
C ALA A 120 8.58 -7.72 3.70
N SER A 121 7.82 -8.81 3.73
CA SER A 121 8.36 -10.17 3.67
C SER A 121 9.01 -10.46 2.31
N LEU A 122 8.47 -9.93 1.21
CA LEU A 122 9.11 -10.00 -0.11
C LEU A 122 10.43 -9.23 -0.12
N ALA A 123 10.46 -8.00 0.41
CA ALA A 123 11.68 -7.20 0.51
C ALA A 123 12.78 -7.94 1.27
N LYS A 124 12.45 -8.59 2.38
CA LYS A 124 13.42 -9.41 3.14
C LYS A 124 13.90 -10.62 2.38
N ARG A 125 13.02 -11.36 1.72
CA ARG A 125 13.35 -12.63 1.04
C ARG A 125 14.02 -12.43 -0.31
N ARG A 126 13.73 -11.30 -0.98
CA ARG A 126 14.13 -11.07 -2.36
C ARG A 126 15.15 -9.94 -2.54
N SER A 127 15.32 -9.08 -1.55
CA SER A 127 16.32 -8.01 -1.62
C SER A 127 17.19 -7.88 -0.35
N ASN A 128 17.18 -8.88 0.51
CA ASN A 128 17.94 -8.92 1.76
C ASN A 128 17.74 -7.69 2.65
N ALA A 129 16.53 -7.12 2.60
CA ALA A 129 16.23 -5.87 3.27
C ALA A 129 16.12 -6.00 4.79
N ILE A 130 16.65 -5.00 5.48
CA ILE A 130 16.32 -4.71 6.88
C ILE A 130 15.20 -3.68 6.85
N THR A 131 14.04 -4.02 7.37
CA THR A 131 12.91 -3.10 7.40
C THR A 131 12.89 -2.30 8.70
N ILE A 132 12.64 -1.01 8.58
CA ILE A 132 12.37 -0.12 9.71
C ILE A 132 10.92 0.32 9.58
N THR A 133 10.07 -0.16 10.46
CA THR A 133 8.65 0.15 10.39
C THR A 133 8.38 1.62 10.66
N HIS A 134 7.49 2.20 9.88
CA HIS A 134 6.87 3.49 10.20
C HIS A 134 5.37 3.32 10.36
N LEU A 135 4.78 4.22 11.13
CA LEU A 135 3.35 4.24 11.36
C LEU A 135 2.63 4.64 10.07
N THR A 136 1.46 4.07 9.85
CA THR A 136 0.55 4.50 8.78
C THR A 136 -0.56 5.36 9.37
N PRO A 137 -1.05 6.40 8.69
CA PRO A 137 -2.18 7.18 9.17
C PRO A 137 -3.39 6.28 9.44
N PRO A 138 -4.24 6.63 10.43
CA PRO A 138 -5.49 5.92 10.64
C PRO A 138 -6.35 6.04 9.39
N VAL A 139 -7.19 5.05 9.17
CA VAL A 139 -8.12 5.02 8.06
C VAL A 139 -9.45 5.57 8.56
N SER A 140 -9.98 6.57 7.87
CA SER A 140 -11.30 7.14 8.12
C SER A 140 -12.18 7.03 6.87
N THR A 141 -13.48 7.20 7.02
CA THR A 141 -14.37 7.33 5.86
C THR A 141 -14.01 8.60 5.08
N ALA A 142 -13.96 8.50 3.76
CA ALA A 142 -13.59 9.61 2.88
C ALA A 142 -14.53 10.81 3.07
N GLY A 143 -15.82 10.55 3.31
CA GLY A 143 -16.85 11.53 3.25
C GLY A 143 -16.98 12.10 1.82
N LEU A 144 -17.85 13.07 1.67
CA LEU A 144 -18.01 13.81 0.41
C LEU A 144 -17.47 15.23 0.57
N TYR A 145 -16.96 15.79 -0.52
CA TYR A 145 -16.38 17.12 -0.50
C TYR A 145 -16.86 17.96 -1.67
N LYS A 146 -17.18 19.24 -1.41
CA LYS A 146 -17.61 20.22 -2.42
C LYS A 146 -18.76 19.71 -3.33
N GLY A 147 -18.56 19.73 -4.64
CA GLY A 147 -19.59 19.38 -5.63
C GLY A 147 -20.16 17.96 -5.49
N LEU A 148 -19.48 17.03 -4.81
CA LEU A 148 -20.07 15.72 -4.49
C LEU A 148 -21.14 15.81 -3.40
N LEU A 149 -21.05 16.77 -2.47
CA LEU A 149 -22.12 17.04 -1.50
C LEU A 149 -23.36 17.61 -2.20
N ASP A 150 -23.17 18.59 -3.09
CA ASP A 150 -24.26 19.19 -3.87
C ASP A 150 -24.94 18.13 -4.75
N LEU A 151 -24.14 17.24 -5.34
CA LEU A 151 -24.64 16.10 -6.13
C LEU A 151 -25.44 15.11 -5.26
N LYS A 152 -24.99 14.83 -4.03
CA LYS A 152 -25.73 13.98 -3.08
C LYS A 152 -27.07 14.58 -2.74
N ASP A 153 -27.11 15.85 -2.40
CA ASP A 153 -28.35 16.55 -2.04
C ASP A 153 -29.36 16.52 -3.19
N SER A 154 -28.90 16.73 -4.43
CA SER A 154 -29.73 16.64 -5.62
C SER A 154 -30.25 15.22 -5.87
N LEU A 155 -29.43 14.20 -5.71
CA LEU A 155 -29.82 12.79 -5.84
C LEU A 155 -30.79 12.35 -4.76
N VAL A 156 -30.61 12.77 -3.50
CA VAL A 156 -31.57 12.52 -2.42
C VAL A 156 -32.94 13.09 -2.79
N ARG A 157 -32.97 14.37 -3.23
CA ARG A 157 -34.18 15.04 -3.64
C ARG A 157 -34.87 14.33 -4.80
N TRP A 158 -34.12 13.88 -5.80
CA TRP A 158 -34.65 13.13 -6.94
C TRP A 158 -35.27 11.80 -6.53
N ARG A 159 -34.66 11.07 -5.56
CA ARG A 159 -35.19 9.81 -5.03
C ARG A 159 -36.48 9.99 -4.21
N GLU A 160 -36.62 11.10 -3.51
CA GLU A 160 -37.81 11.44 -2.72
C GLU A 160 -38.95 11.98 -3.58
N MET A 161 -38.65 12.45 -4.80
CA MET A 161 -39.63 13.08 -5.70
C MET A 161 -40.52 12.03 -6.38
N SER A 162 -41.82 12.35 -6.51
CA SER A 162 -42.75 11.48 -7.24
C SER A 162 -42.37 11.33 -8.71
N PHE A 163 -42.65 10.16 -9.29
CA PHE A 163 -42.40 9.89 -10.71
C PHE A 163 -43.13 10.84 -11.66
N ASP A 164 -44.30 11.34 -11.24
CA ASP A 164 -45.16 12.25 -12.03
C ASP A 164 -44.86 13.72 -11.75
N ASP A 165 -43.84 14.04 -10.98
CA ASP A 165 -43.49 15.44 -10.66
C ASP A 165 -42.95 16.15 -11.90
N PRO A 166 -43.55 17.31 -12.30
CA PRO A 166 -43.11 18.03 -13.48
C PRO A 166 -41.68 18.59 -13.42
N LEU A 167 -41.10 18.71 -12.23
CA LEU A 167 -39.70 19.17 -12.04
C LEU A 167 -38.69 18.05 -12.06
N ARG A 168 -39.11 16.79 -12.19
CA ARG A 168 -38.22 15.64 -12.13
C ARG A 168 -37.19 15.62 -13.26
N GLU A 169 -37.64 15.93 -14.49
CA GLU A 169 -36.74 16.00 -15.66
C GLU A 169 -35.70 17.13 -15.53
N GLU A 170 -36.12 18.27 -14.98
CA GLU A 170 -35.21 19.40 -14.74
C GLU A 170 -34.13 19.04 -13.69
N LEU A 171 -34.55 18.36 -12.62
CA LEU A 171 -33.64 17.89 -11.60
C LEU A 171 -32.66 16.82 -12.12
N GLU A 172 -33.10 15.91 -12.99
CA GLU A 172 -32.24 14.93 -13.66
C GLU A 172 -31.18 15.59 -14.54
N ALA A 173 -31.55 16.67 -15.25
CA ALA A 173 -30.60 17.44 -16.04
C ALA A 173 -29.56 18.13 -15.16
N LEU A 174 -29.98 18.72 -14.04
CA LEU A 174 -29.07 19.32 -13.06
C LEU A 174 -28.10 18.31 -12.44
N ILE A 175 -28.59 17.13 -12.08
CA ILE A 175 -27.74 16.05 -11.53
C ILE A 175 -26.65 15.62 -12.52
N LYS A 176 -26.99 15.50 -13.81
CA LYS A 176 -26.02 15.17 -14.85
C LYS A 176 -24.95 16.25 -15.01
N GLU A 177 -25.35 17.53 -15.03
CA GLU A 177 -24.43 18.67 -15.08
C GLU A 177 -23.49 18.69 -13.86
N GLN A 178 -24.04 18.48 -12.66
CA GLN A 178 -23.25 18.40 -11.43
C GLN A 178 -22.25 17.24 -11.48
N ALA A 179 -22.68 16.05 -11.91
CA ALA A 179 -21.82 14.88 -12.03
C ALA A 179 -20.68 15.11 -13.04
N GLU A 180 -20.97 15.71 -14.19
CA GLU A 180 -19.95 16.08 -15.18
C GLU A 180 -18.96 17.11 -14.63
N SER A 181 -19.42 18.08 -13.86
CA SER A 181 -18.55 19.14 -13.30
C SER A 181 -17.50 18.62 -12.31
N VAL A 182 -17.74 17.45 -11.70
CA VAL A 182 -16.83 16.80 -10.76
C VAL A 182 -16.20 15.52 -11.32
N ASP A 183 -16.33 15.28 -12.64
CA ASP A 183 -15.84 14.07 -13.33
C ASP A 183 -16.31 12.75 -12.69
N PHE A 184 -17.58 12.75 -12.26
CA PHE A 184 -18.19 11.66 -11.51
C PHE A 184 -19.39 11.09 -12.26
N SER A 185 -19.18 10.20 -13.22
CA SER A 185 -20.21 9.63 -14.10
C SER A 185 -20.57 8.19 -13.75
N ALA A 186 -21.81 7.81 -14.10
CA ALA A 186 -22.30 6.43 -14.05
C ALA A 186 -23.30 6.17 -15.19
N ALA A 187 -23.72 4.93 -15.38
CA ALA A 187 -24.60 4.54 -16.46
C ALA A 187 -26.01 5.16 -16.35
N ASP A 188 -26.51 5.29 -15.14
CA ASP A 188 -27.81 5.88 -14.77
C ASP A 188 -27.74 6.53 -13.37
N LEU A 189 -28.82 7.18 -12.95
CA LEU A 189 -28.88 7.91 -11.68
C LEU A 189 -28.87 6.97 -10.45
N GLU A 190 -29.42 5.77 -10.56
CA GLU A 190 -29.35 4.79 -9.47
C GLU A 190 -27.92 4.27 -9.30
N SER A 191 -27.24 3.96 -10.39
CA SER A 191 -25.82 3.59 -10.37
C SER A 191 -24.94 4.74 -9.88
N LEU A 192 -25.28 5.97 -10.21
CA LEU A 192 -24.62 7.18 -9.73
C LEU A 192 -24.76 7.33 -8.21
N TRP A 193 -25.96 7.06 -7.68
CA TRP A 193 -26.22 7.06 -6.24
C TRP A 193 -25.39 6.01 -5.51
N VAL A 194 -25.40 4.76 -5.99
CA VAL A 194 -24.60 3.68 -5.39
C VAL A 194 -23.12 4.02 -5.37
N LYS A 195 -22.59 4.49 -6.51
CA LYS A 195 -21.18 4.91 -6.62
C LYS A 195 -20.84 6.06 -5.67
N LEU A 196 -21.78 6.98 -5.45
CA LEU A 196 -21.60 8.11 -4.54
C LEU A 196 -21.50 7.63 -3.08
N LEU A 197 -22.38 6.72 -2.66
CA LEU A 197 -22.34 6.13 -1.32
C LEU A 197 -21.06 5.31 -1.12
N GLU A 198 -20.67 4.50 -2.09
CA GLU A 198 -19.41 3.76 -2.05
C GLU A 198 -18.19 4.70 -1.90
N THR A 199 -18.23 5.86 -2.56
CA THR A 199 -17.17 6.87 -2.44
C THR A 199 -17.19 7.54 -1.07
N GLU A 200 -18.36 7.86 -0.52
CA GLU A 200 -18.53 8.45 0.81
C GLU A 200 -18.00 7.52 1.92
N ASP A 201 -18.33 6.23 1.79
CA ASP A 201 -17.96 5.19 2.75
C ASP A 201 -16.57 4.61 2.49
N ALA A 202 -15.89 5.02 1.40
CA ALA A 202 -14.55 4.55 1.09
C ALA A 202 -13.58 4.90 2.22
N LEU A 203 -12.79 3.90 2.63
CA LEU A 203 -11.78 4.09 3.65
C LEU A 203 -10.53 4.71 3.04
N VAL A 204 -10.15 5.88 3.50
CA VAL A 204 -8.96 6.60 3.07
C VAL A 204 -8.04 6.91 4.24
N PRO A 205 -6.71 6.92 4.02
CA PRO A 205 -5.77 7.35 5.05
C PRO A 205 -5.97 8.83 5.41
N GLU A 206 -6.07 9.13 6.70
CA GLU A 206 -6.22 10.50 7.19
C GLU A 206 -4.89 11.25 7.18
N GLY A 207 -4.57 11.85 6.06
CA GLY A 207 -3.35 12.61 5.84
C GLY A 207 -2.12 11.73 5.57
N LEU A 208 -0.93 12.25 5.86
CA LEU A 208 0.35 11.57 5.67
C LEU A 208 1.09 11.43 6.99
N HIS A 209 1.75 10.30 7.19
CA HIS A 209 2.71 10.13 8.26
C HIS A 209 4.03 10.83 7.92
N ILE A 210 4.60 11.52 8.89
CA ILE A 210 5.94 12.11 8.78
C ILE A 210 6.85 11.31 9.71
N VAL A 211 7.78 10.58 9.11
CA VAL A 211 8.71 9.71 9.83
C VAL A 211 9.46 10.49 10.90
N GLY A 212 9.49 9.96 12.11
CA GLY A 212 10.13 10.56 13.27
C GLY A 212 9.34 11.69 13.93
N ARG A 213 8.20 12.10 13.40
CA ARG A 213 7.37 13.12 14.05
C ARG A 213 6.45 12.48 15.07
N VAL A 214 6.50 12.99 16.30
CA VAL A 214 5.53 12.64 17.33
C VAL A 214 4.14 13.14 16.92
N LEU A 215 3.14 12.27 17.09
CA LEU A 215 1.76 12.60 16.77
C LEU A 215 1.18 13.63 17.73
N SER A 216 0.35 14.54 17.21
CA SER A 216 -0.45 15.43 18.07
C SER A 216 -1.45 14.64 18.91
N ALA A 217 -1.91 15.23 20.01
CA ALA A 217 -2.91 14.60 20.88
C ALA A 217 -4.19 14.22 20.12
N GLU A 218 -4.63 15.06 19.17
CA GLU A 218 -5.79 14.80 18.33
C GLU A 218 -5.59 13.57 17.43
N LYS A 219 -4.43 13.47 16.79
CA LYS A 219 -4.11 12.30 15.96
C LYS A 219 -3.98 11.03 16.78
N ARG A 220 -3.36 11.11 17.96
CA ARG A 220 -3.29 9.96 18.89
C ARG A 220 -4.67 9.49 19.30
N GLN A 221 -5.57 10.44 19.59
CA GLN A 221 -6.94 10.12 19.95
C GLN A 221 -7.68 9.44 18.79
N ALA A 222 -7.49 9.89 17.54
CA ALA A 222 -8.08 9.26 16.37
C ALA A 222 -7.67 7.79 16.23
N TYR A 223 -6.40 7.46 16.48
CA TYR A 223 -5.95 6.05 16.51
C TYR A 223 -6.64 5.25 17.62
N VAL A 224 -6.71 5.82 18.84
CA VAL A 224 -7.35 5.15 19.99
C VAL A 224 -8.84 4.92 19.73
N ASP A 225 -9.52 5.88 19.12
CA ASP A 225 -10.93 5.77 18.82
C ASP A 225 -11.20 4.70 17.73
N ALA A 226 -10.30 4.56 16.76
CA ALA A 226 -10.38 3.54 15.74
C ALA A 226 -10.21 2.10 16.29
N VAL A 227 -9.60 1.94 17.46
CA VAL A 227 -9.41 0.64 18.11
C VAL A 227 -10.54 0.37 19.11
N GLU A 228 -11.70 -0.06 18.61
CA GLU A 228 -12.91 -0.20 19.42
C GLU A 228 -12.82 -1.32 20.48
N HIS A 229 -12.10 -2.40 20.18
CA HIS A 229 -12.08 -3.62 20.99
C HIS A 229 -11.17 -3.56 22.23
N LEU A 230 -10.38 -2.50 22.39
CA LEU A 230 -9.50 -2.37 23.56
C LEU A 230 -10.24 -1.84 24.79
N GLU A 231 -9.89 -2.41 25.94
CA GLU A 231 -10.32 -1.93 27.23
C GLU A 231 -9.72 -0.55 27.56
N PRO A 232 -10.35 0.26 28.43
CA PRO A 232 -9.92 1.63 28.72
C PRO A 232 -8.45 1.77 29.14
N VAL A 233 -7.92 0.81 29.89
CA VAL A 233 -6.51 0.81 30.33
C VAL A 233 -5.58 0.64 29.13
N ALA A 234 -5.87 -0.33 28.25
CA ALA A 234 -5.08 -0.57 27.05
C ALA A 234 -5.17 0.61 26.05
N LYS A 235 -6.32 1.29 25.98
CA LYS A 235 -6.48 2.52 25.21
C LYS A 235 -5.60 3.66 25.74
N ALA A 236 -5.49 3.79 27.04
CA ALA A 236 -4.60 4.79 27.66
C ALA A 236 -3.12 4.47 27.37
N GLU A 237 -2.71 3.21 27.49
CA GLU A 237 -1.36 2.77 27.14
C GLU A 237 -1.05 3.00 25.65
N LEU A 238 -2.00 2.71 24.77
CA LEU A 238 -1.87 2.98 23.33
C LEU A 238 -1.66 4.48 23.06
N PHE A 239 -2.45 5.33 23.72
CA PHE A 239 -2.33 6.79 23.60
C PHE A 239 -0.95 7.30 24.00
N GLU A 240 -0.38 6.79 25.10
CA GLU A 240 0.96 7.16 25.55
C GLU A 240 2.04 6.63 24.58
N THR A 241 1.95 5.38 24.14
CA THR A 241 2.91 4.78 23.21
C THR A 241 2.95 5.52 21.85
N LEU A 242 1.81 6.00 21.36
CA LEU A 242 1.72 6.84 20.16
C LEU A 242 2.31 8.25 20.37
N GLY A 243 2.59 8.64 21.62
CA GLY A 243 3.26 9.88 21.98
C GLY A 243 4.78 9.84 21.79
N GLU A 244 5.35 8.70 21.43
CA GLU A 244 6.77 8.52 21.19
C GLU A 244 7.01 8.07 19.74
N SER A 245 8.17 8.45 19.18
CA SER A 245 8.60 7.96 17.87
C SER A 245 10.02 7.41 18.00
N GLN A 246 10.20 6.16 17.66
CA GLN A 246 11.51 5.49 17.62
C GLN A 246 12.04 5.31 16.19
N GLU A 247 11.36 5.84 15.20
CA GLU A 247 11.65 5.58 13.78
C GLU A 247 13.01 6.09 13.33
N ILE A 248 13.37 7.33 13.72
CA ILE A 248 14.65 7.93 13.37
C ILE A 248 15.80 7.26 14.11
N ASP A 249 15.63 7.01 15.40
CA ASP A 249 16.69 6.36 16.20
C ASP A 249 16.94 4.93 15.69
N ALA A 250 15.90 4.21 15.34
CA ALA A 250 16.01 2.87 14.76
C ALA A 250 16.67 2.90 13.37
N LEU A 251 16.34 3.91 12.54
CA LEU A 251 16.98 4.10 11.25
C LEU A 251 18.48 4.38 11.40
N LEU A 252 18.85 5.32 12.26
CA LEU A 252 20.25 5.64 12.51
C LEU A 252 21.03 4.43 13.07
N SER A 253 20.42 3.68 13.99
CA SER A 253 20.97 2.44 14.52
C SER A 253 21.19 1.37 13.44
N ALA A 254 20.24 1.23 12.51
CA ALA A 254 20.37 0.30 11.39
C ALA A 254 21.48 0.73 10.40
N LEU A 255 21.60 2.03 10.14
CA LEU A 255 22.68 2.58 9.30
C LEU A 255 24.07 2.40 9.93
N ASP A 256 24.14 2.40 11.27
CA ASP A 256 25.36 2.06 12.02
C ASP A 256 25.65 0.53 12.09
N GLY A 257 24.84 -0.29 11.41
CA GLY A 257 25.00 -1.75 11.37
C GLY A 257 24.51 -2.46 12.65
N CYS A 258 23.76 -1.79 13.50
CA CYS A 258 23.23 -2.38 14.71
C CYS A 258 22.02 -3.28 14.45
N PHE A 259 21.76 -4.20 15.38
CA PHE A 259 20.60 -5.08 15.32
C PHE A 259 19.28 -4.31 15.47
N THR A 260 18.37 -4.50 14.52
CA THR A 260 17.02 -3.96 14.59
C THR A 260 16.06 -5.03 15.13
N PRO A 261 15.41 -4.81 16.29
CA PRO A 261 14.52 -5.79 16.90
C PRO A 261 13.35 -6.15 15.98
N PRO A 262 12.94 -7.43 15.94
CA PRO A 262 11.84 -7.86 15.11
C PRO A 262 10.47 -7.46 15.66
N VAL A 263 9.48 -7.35 14.78
CA VAL A 263 8.07 -7.16 15.11
C VAL A 263 7.19 -7.89 14.11
N ALA A 264 6.02 -8.33 14.53
CA ALA A 264 4.97 -8.73 13.62
C ALA A 264 4.45 -7.47 12.89
N GLY A 265 4.27 -7.57 11.58
CA GLY A 265 3.57 -6.51 10.85
C GLY A 265 2.06 -6.70 10.96
N GLY A 266 1.31 -5.63 10.78
CA GLY A 266 -0.15 -5.65 10.84
C GLY A 266 -0.76 -4.26 10.92
N ASP A 267 -2.07 -4.23 11.08
CA ASP A 267 -2.82 -3.00 11.28
C ASP A 267 -2.95 -2.70 12.78
N ILE A 268 -2.67 -1.46 13.18
CA ILE A 268 -2.78 -1.02 14.56
C ILE A 268 -4.19 -1.19 15.14
N VAL A 269 -5.21 -1.05 14.29
CA VAL A 269 -6.61 -1.23 14.70
C VAL A 269 -6.88 -2.66 15.17
N ARG A 270 -6.12 -3.64 14.65
CA ARG A 270 -6.25 -5.05 15.02
C ARG A 270 -5.31 -5.49 16.12
N SER A 271 -4.10 -4.95 16.12
CA SER A 271 -3.08 -5.32 17.11
C SER A 271 -2.18 -4.14 17.44
N ALA A 272 -2.24 -3.69 18.67
CA ALA A 272 -1.32 -2.67 19.20
C ALA A 272 0.13 -3.19 19.34
N ASP A 273 0.36 -4.51 19.25
CA ASP A 273 1.67 -5.16 19.38
C ASP A 273 2.66 -4.77 18.28
N ILE A 274 2.17 -4.16 17.19
CA ILE A 274 3.02 -3.59 16.14
C ILE A 274 3.82 -2.37 16.62
N LEU A 275 3.42 -1.76 17.73
CA LEU A 275 4.09 -0.65 18.35
C LEU A 275 5.16 -1.12 19.36
N PRO A 276 6.16 -0.28 19.64
CA PRO A 276 6.50 0.94 18.90
C PRO A 276 6.99 0.61 17.48
N THR A 277 6.85 1.57 16.56
CA THR A 277 7.46 1.49 15.22
C THR A 277 9.00 1.60 15.28
N GLY A 278 9.69 1.56 14.15
CA GLY A 278 11.16 1.52 14.13
C GLY A 278 11.72 0.09 14.29
N ARG A 279 10.95 -0.92 13.95
CA ARG A 279 11.33 -2.33 14.14
C ARG A 279 11.34 -3.08 12.81
N ASN A 280 12.04 -4.22 12.79
CA ASN A 280 12.20 -5.04 11.61
C ASN A 280 11.01 -6.00 11.46
N ILE A 281 10.15 -5.80 10.46
CA ILE A 281 9.00 -6.68 10.22
C ILE A 281 9.51 -8.09 9.91
N HIS A 282 9.09 -9.07 10.69
CA HIS A 282 9.21 -10.47 10.32
C HIS A 282 7.91 -10.96 9.68
N ALA A 283 7.97 -12.10 9.00
CA ALA A 283 6.79 -12.71 8.40
C ALA A 283 5.71 -12.96 9.46
N PHE A 284 4.44 -12.82 9.06
CA PHE A 284 3.33 -13.32 9.87
C PHE A 284 3.39 -14.84 10.00
N ASP A 285 2.81 -15.36 11.07
CA ASP A 285 2.73 -16.80 11.28
C ASP A 285 1.55 -17.39 10.45
N PRO A 286 1.81 -18.12 9.37
CA PRO A 286 0.75 -18.65 8.51
C PRO A 286 -0.09 -19.74 9.23
N PHE A 287 0.42 -20.34 10.32
CA PHE A 287 -0.32 -21.34 11.09
C PHE A 287 -1.35 -20.72 12.03
N ARG A 288 -1.30 -19.42 12.24
CA ARG A 288 -2.29 -18.67 13.01
C ARG A 288 -3.46 -18.17 12.19
N MET A 289 -3.39 -18.28 10.86
CA MET A 289 -4.44 -17.82 9.95
C MET A 289 -5.05 -18.99 9.18
N PRO A 290 -6.37 -18.99 8.97
CA PRO A 290 -7.35 -18.03 9.51
C PRO A 290 -7.60 -18.25 11.01
N THR A 291 -7.87 -17.15 11.73
CA THR A 291 -8.30 -17.23 13.14
C THR A 291 -9.74 -17.78 13.24
N ALA A 292 -10.14 -18.22 14.42
CA ALA A 292 -11.53 -18.67 14.64
C ALA A 292 -12.57 -17.60 14.30
N PHE A 293 -12.27 -16.33 14.61
CA PHE A 293 -13.13 -15.20 14.24
C PHE A 293 -13.17 -14.99 12.73
N ALA A 294 -12.02 -15.06 12.07
CA ALA A 294 -11.92 -14.98 10.61
C ALA A 294 -12.71 -16.11 9.91
N CYS A 295 -12.68 -17.32 10.45
CA CYS A 295 -13.49 -18.43 9.94
C CYS A 295 -15.01 -18.15 10.05
N HIS A 296 -15.42 -17.53 11.15
CA HIS A 296 -16.83 -17.13 11.31
C HIS A 296 -17.23 -16.07 10.30
N GLN A 297 -16.45 -15.00 10.16
CA GLN A 297 -16.67 -13.95 9.16
C GLN A 297 -16.63 -14.49 7.72
N GLY A 298 -15.68 -15.38 7.42
CA GLY A 298 -15.56 -16.00 6.11
C GLY A 298 -16.79 -16.85 5.76
N ALA A 299 -17.31 -17.61 6.72
CA ALA A 299 -18.53 -18.38 6.52
C ALA A 299 -19.77 -17.50 6.25
N GLU A 300 -19.91 -16.37 6.95
CA GLU A 300 -20.98 -15.40 6.69
C GLU A 300 -20.87 -14.80 5.29
N GLN A 301 -19.65 -14.41 4.87
CA GLN A 301 -19.39 -13.88 3.54
C GLN A 301 -19.67 -14.91 2.44
N ALA A 302 -19.27 -16.17 2.65
CA ALA A 302 -19.57 -17.27 1.74
C ALA A 302 -21.08 -17.47 1.60
N GLN A 303 -21.81 -17.45 2.71
CA GLN A 303 -23.27 -17.57 2.69
C GLN A 303 -23.92 -16.40 1.92
N MET A 304 -23.53 -15.15 2.19
CA MET A 304 -24.01 -13.99 1.46
C MET A 304 -23.72 -14.07 -0.04
N LEU A 305 -22.54 -14.61 -0.43
CA LEU A 305 -22.21 -14.83 -1.81
C LEU A 305 -23.14 -15.85 -2.47
N LEU A 306 -23.38 -16.98 -1.81
CA LEU A 306 -24.25 -18.06 -2.32
C LEU A 306 -25.70 -17.62 -2.43
N GLU A 307 -26.20 -16.83 -1.49
CA GLU A 307 -27.59 -16.30 -1.49
C GLU A 307 -27.87 -15.35 -2.66
N LYS A 308 -26.85 -14.76 -3.29
CA LYS A 308 -27.01 -13.96 -4.51
C LYS A 308 -27.33 -14.80 -5.76
N HIS A 309 -27.21 -16.11 -5.66
CA HIS A 309 -27.43 -17.01 -6.78
C HIS A 309 -28.70 -17.86 -6.59
N SER A 310 -29.51 -18.01 -7.63
CA SER A 310 -30.72 -18.84 -7.63
C SER A 310 -30.42 -20.34 -7.53
N SER A 311 -29.20 -20.76 -7.78
CA SER A 311 -28.69 -22.13 -7.64
C SER A 311 -27.21 -22.07 -7.28
N LEU A 312 -26.69 -23.13 -6.64
CA LEU A 312 -25.28 -23.21 -6.31
C LEU A 312 -24.41 -23.07 -7.56
N PRO A 313 -23.46 -22.11 -7.58
CA PRO A 313 -22.55 -21.96 -8.70
C PRO A 313 -21.63 -23.18 -8.83
N LYS A 314 -21.36 -23.62 -10.06
CA LYS A 314 -20.45 -24.76 -10.30
C LYS A 314 -18.98 -24.40 -10.06
N THR A 315 -18.65 -23.13 -10.17
CA THR A 315 -17.27 -22.62 -9.99
C THR A 315 -17.37 -21.21 -9.45
N VAL A 316 -16.56 -20.91 -8.44
CA VAL A 316 -16.38 -19.57 -7.89
C VAL A 316 -14.90 -19.23 -8.00
N ALA A 317 -14.57 -18.06 -8.56
CA ALA A 317 -13.23 -17.54 -8.58
C ALA A 317 -13.09 -16.49 -7.47
N LEU A 318 -12.17 -16.72 -6.54
CA LEU A 318 -11.82 -15.77 -5.49
C LEU A 318 -10.48 -15.12 -5.81
N VAL A 319 -10.44 -13.80 -5.88
CA VAL A 319 -9.22 -13.03 -6.04
C VAL A 319 -8.78 -12.53 -4.67
N LEU A 320 -7.70 -13.10 -4.15
CA LEU A 320 -7.23 -12.85 -2.80
C LEU A 320 -6.00 -11.95 -2.81
N TRP A 321 -6.06 -10.85 -2.08
CA TRP A 321 -4.92 -10.00 -1.83
C TRP A 321 -4.23 -10.39 -0.52
N GLY A 322 -2.89 -10.56 -0.56
CA GLY A 322 -2.11 -10.96 0.61
C GLY A 322 -2.26 -9.98 1.77
N SER A 323 -2.19 -8.67 1.48
CA SER A 323 -2.36 -7.61 2.48
C SER A 323 -3.73 -7.65 3.16
N ASP A 324 -4.80 -7.90 2.42
CA ASP A 324 -6.16 -7.94 2.97
C ASP A 324 -6.38 -9.17 3.84
N ASN A 325 -5.80 -10.31 3.46
CA ASN A 325 -5.82 -11.51 4.30
C ASN A 325 -5.10 -11.30 5.63
N ILE A 326 -3.98 -10.59 5.62
CA ILE A 326 -3.26 -10.24 6.84
C ILE A 326 -4.07 -9.28 7.70
N LYS A 327 -4.69 -8.27 7.12
CA LYS A 327 -5.56 -7.30 7.82
C LYS A 327 -6.83 -7.94 8.38
N SER A 328 -7.34 -8.99 7.74
CA SER A 328 -8.55 -9.70 8.15
C SER A 328 -8.30 -11.01 8.90
N ASP A 329 -7.06 -11.27 9.31
CA ASP A 329 -6.63 -12.52 9.95
C ASP A 329 -7.03 -13.78 9.17
N GLY A 330 -7.08 -13.64 7.84
CA GLY A 330 -7.40 -14.72 6.92
C GLY A 330 -8.89 -14.91 6.63
N ALA A 331 -9.75 -13.92 6.87
CA ALA A 331 -11.19 -14.04 6.59
C ALA A 331 -11.49 -14.35 5.12
N GLN A 332 -10.75 -13.77 4.20
CA GLN A 332 -10.91 -14.05 2.77
C GLN A 332 -10.43 -15.46 2.38
N ILE A 333 -9.43 -16.00 3.06
CA ILE A 333 -9.01 -17.40 2.87
C ILE A 333 -10.05 -18.36 3.47
N ALA A 334 -10.69 -17.96 4.56
CA ALA A 334 -11.70 -18.75 5.24
C ALA A 334 -13.07 -18.78 4.51
N GLN A 335 -13.32 -17.84 3.61
CA GLN A 335 -14.52 -17.76 2.76
C GLN A 335 -14.59 -18.93 1.75
#